data_626b6be4e1ccf5c7b6ca85d0db624b87
#
_entry.id   626b6be4e1ccf5c7b6ca85d0db624b87
#
_cell.length_a   1.000
_cell.length_b   1.000
_cell.length_c   1.000
_cell.angle_alpha   90.00
_cell.angle_beta   90.00
_cell.angle_gamma   90.00
#
_symmetry.space_group_name_H-M   'P 1'
#
loop_
_entity.id
_entity.type
_entity.pdbx_description
1 polymer ?
#
loop_
_entity_poly.entity_id
_entity_poly.type
_entity_poly.pdbx_seq_one_letter_code
_entity_poly.pdbx_strand_id
1 'polypeptide(L)'
;CALPIFLVWSLLTIAIIDFNHQLIPDEITQPLIWLGLFFNAVGLKTEVNLHQAVLGAILGYLSLWTVNWIFKLIRGKDGLGQGDFKLLAAIGAWLGWQCLTVTIILSSLTGAIVGIYMVTNLGRDKNLSIPFGPYLSAAAFIFIIWGPQINNFYITNILR
;
A
#
# COMPACT_ATOMS: atom_id res chain seq x y z
N CYS A 1 -6.50 -16.48 13.04
CA CYS A 1 -7.40 -15.68 12.18
C CYS A 1 -7.66 -14.26 12.66
N ALA A 2 -7.23 -13.84 13.87
CA ALA A 2 -7.45 -12.46 14.36
C ALA A 2 -6.52 -11.42 13.70
N LEU A 3 -5.30 -11.79 13.35
CA LEU A 3 -4.29 -10.88 12.80
C LEU A 3 -4.69 -10.25 11.45
N PRO A 4 -5.15 -11.00 10.44
CA PRO A 4 -5.63 -10.42 9.20
C PRO A 4 -6.84 -9.50 9.40
N ILE A 5 -7.73 -9.82 10.34
CA ILE A 5 -8.90 -8.99 10.65
C ILE A 5 -8.45 -7.64 11.21
N PHE A 6 -7.47 -7.62 12.12
CA PHE A 6 -6.91 -6.37 12.66
C PHE A 6 -6.29 -5.51 11.55
N LEU A 7 -5.51 -6.12 10.66
CA LEU A 7 -4.94 -5.41 9.51
C LEU A 7 -6.05 -4.81 8.62
N VAL A 8 -7.07 -5.60 8.27
CA VAL A 8 -8.19 -5.13 7.42
C VAL A 8 -8.92 -3.95 8.06
N TRP A 9 -9.23 -4.01 9.37
CA TRP A 9 -9.87 -2.90 10.07
C TRP A 9 -8.99 -1.64 10.08
N SER A 10 -7.68 -1.79 10.29
CA SER A 10 -6.74 -0.67 10.25
C SER A 10 -6.68 -0.05 8.84
N LEU A 11 -6.62 -0.86 7.80
CA LEU A 11 -6.63 -0.39 6.40
C LEU A 11 -7.95 0.32 6.04
N LEU A 12 -9.09 -0.20 6.49
CA LEU A 12 -10.39 0.46 6.29
C LEU A 12 -10.45 1.81 7.00
N THR A 13 -9.99 1.88 8.23
CA THR A 13 -9.95 3.13 9.01
C THR A 13 -9.08 4.17 8.31
N ILE A 14 -7.87 3.79 7.88
CA ILE A 14 -6.96 4.67 7.14
C ILE A 14 -7.60 5.13 5.82
N ALA A 15 -8.24 4.23 5.07
CA ALA A 15 -8.90 4.56 3.82
C ALA A 15 -10.01 5.59 4.00
N ILE A 16 -10.83 5.47 5.04
CA ILE A 16 -11.90 6.41 5.36
C ILE A 16 -11.33 7.78 5.76
N ILE A 17 -10.29 7.79 6.59
CA ILE A 17 -9.64 9.05 7.03
C ILE A 17 -9.00 9.75 5.83
N ASP A 18 -8.26 9.02 4.99
CA ASP A 18 -7.60 9.60 3.81
C ASP A 18 -8.61 10.09 2.77
N PHE A 19 -9.73 9.39 2.60
CA PHE A 19 -10.79 9.82 1.70
C PHE A 19 -11.43 11.15 2.14
N ASN A 20 -11.62 11.36 3.45
CA ASN A 20 -12.26 12.54 4.00
C ASN A 20 -11.29 13.72 4.23
N HIS A 21 -10.07 13.44 4.67
CA HIS A 21 -9.12 14.46 5.12
C HIS A 21 -7.87 14.56 4.25
N GLN A 22 -7.66 13.63 3.31
CA GLN A 22 -6.43 13.52 2.49
C GLN A 22 -5.16 13.48 3.36
N LEU A 23 -5.26 12.81 4.50
CA LEU A 23 -4.19 12.69 5.47
C LEU A 23 -4.20 11.28 6.08
N ILE A 24 -3.05 10.65 6.08
CA ILE A 24 -2.86 9.34 6.71
C ILE A 24 -2.17 9.56 8.05
N PRO A 25 -2.84 9.28 9.20
CA PRO A 25 -2.28 9.56 10.52
C PRO A 25 -1.12 8.62 10.85
N ASP A 26 -0.04 9.21 11.35
CA ASP A 26 1.15 8.48 11.77
C ASP A 26 0.88 7.62 13.00
N GLU A 27 -0.07 8.03 13.83
CA GLU A 27 -0.51 7.32 15.04
C GLU A 27 -1.10 5.93 14.73
N ILE A 28 -1.53 5.70 13.50
CA ILE A 28 -2.03 4.38 13.06
C ILE A 28 -0.96 3.65 12.26
N THR A 29 -0.30 4.34 11.31
CA THR A 29 0.63 3.68 10.40
C THR A 29 1.92 3.20 11.08
N GLN A 30 2.48 3.98 12.01
CA GLN A 30 3.70 3.58 12.71
C GLN A 30 3.49 2.37 13.62
N PRO A 31 2.49 2.37 14.54
CA PRO A 31 2.20 1.15 15.31
C PRO A 31 1.89 -0.05 14.42
N LEU A 32 1.22 0.17 13.29
CA LEU A 32 0.89 -0.91 12.35
C LEU A 32 2.14 -1.56 11.76
N ILE A 33 3.16 -0.78 11.39
CA ILE A 33 4.46 -1.30 10.92
C ILE A 33 5.10 -2.17 12.02
N TRP A 34 5.22 -1.64 13.24
CA TRP A 34 5.88 -2.34 14.34
C TRP A 34 5.15 -3.61 14.74
N LEU A 35 3.82 -3.59 14.77
CA LEU A 35 3.02 -4.78 15.05
C LEU A 35 3.20 -5.85 13.96
N GLY A 36 3.25 -5.46 12.68
CA GLY A 36 3.51 -6.39 11.59
C GLY A 36 4.86 -7.09 11.73
N LEU A 37 5.91 -6.33 12.02
CA LEU A 37 7.24 -6.87 12.26
C LEU A 37 7.29 -7.77 13.51
N PHE A 38 6.65 -7.35 14.60
CA PHE A 38 6.60 -8.09 15.84
C PHE A 38 5.90 -9.46 15.68
N PHE A 39 4.73 -9.49 15.06
CA PHE A 39 3.99 -10.74 14.85
C PHE A 39 4.76 -11.72 13.95
N ASN A 40 5.45 -11.22 12.92
CA ASN A 40 6.30 -12.05 12.07
C ASN A 40 7.59 -12.51 12.81
N ALA A 41 8.11 -11.73 13.76
CA ALA A 41 9.25 -12.11 14.59
C ALA A 41 8.90 -13.23 15.59
N VAL A 42 7.72 -13.17 16.19
CA VAL A 42 7.24 -14.19 17.15
C VAL A 42 6.75 -15.46 16.46
N GLY A 43 6.61 -15.45 15.12
CA GLY A 43 6.21 -16.63 14.36
C GLY A 43 4.74 -17.07 14.60
N LEU A 44 3.84 -16.13 14.93
CA LEU A 44 2.43 -16.40 15.18
C LEU A 44 1.69 -16.78 13.89
N LYS A 45 1.98 -17.97 13.32
CA LYS A 45 1.29 -18.54 12.14
C LYS A 45 1.15 -17.57 10.97
N THR A 46 2.16 -16.76 10.74
CA THR A 46 2.26 -15.90 9.55
C THR A 46 2.97 -16.71 8.46
N GLU A 47 2.48 -16.65 7.24
CA GLU A 47 3.15 -17.27 6.07
C GLU A 47 4.41 -16.49 5.67
N VAL A 48 4.65 -15.35 6.32
CA VAL A 48 5.73 -14.41 6.03
C VAL A 48 6.82 -14.53 7.10
N ASN A 49 8.04 -14.76 6.68
CA ASN A 49 9.20 -14.75 7.57
C ASN A 49 9.60 -13.31 7.94
N LEU A 50 10.19 -13.12 9.12
CA LEU A 50 10.67 -11.80 9.58
C LEU A 50 11.54 -11.08 8.53
N HIS A 51 12.43 -11.80 7.86
CA HIS A 51 13.28 -11.24 6.80
C HIS A 51 12.42 -10.67 5.63
N GLN A 52 11.39 -11.39 5.21
CA GLN A 52 10.47 -10.93 4.17
C GLN A 52 9.63 -9.74 4.62
N ALA A 53 9.23 -9.69 5.90
CA ALA A 53 8.49 -8.58 6.49
C ALA A 53 9.36 -7.32 6.56
N VAL A 54 10.62 -7.43 6.99
CA VAL A 54 11.57 -6.31 7.04
C VAL A 54 11.87 -5.79 5.63
N LEU A 55 12.16 -6.68 4.68
CA LEU A 55 12.34 -6.28 3.28
C LEU A 55 11.08 -5.65 2.71
N GLY A 56 9.91 -6.17 3.03
CA GLY A 56 8.62 -5.61 2.64
C GLY A 56 8.43 -4.19 3.15
N ALA A 57 8.73 -3.93 4.41
CA ALA A 57 8.64 -2.59 4.99
C ALA A 57 9.60 -1.59 4.32
N ILE A 58 10.87 -1.99 4.15
CA ILE A 58 11.91 -1.14 3.54
C ILE A 58 11.58 -0.85 2.07
N LEU A 59 11.31 -1.88 1.28
CA LEU A 59 11.00 -1.75 -0.14
C LEU A 59 9.67 -1.00 -0.36
N GLY A 60 8.67 -1.23 0.50
CA GLY A 60 7.41 -0.52 0.45
C GLY A 60 7.60 0.98 0.63
N TYR A 61 8.38 1.39 1.63
CA TYR A 61 8.68 2.81 1.84
C TYR A 61 9.49 3.40 0.69
N LEU A 62 10.60 2.75 0.33
CA LEU A 62 11.55 3.27 -0.65
C LEU A 62 10.96 3.34 -2.06
N SER A 63 10.07 2.43 -2.45
CA SER A 63 9.48 2.43 -3.79
C SER A 63 8.68 3.71 -4.07
N LEU A 64 7.74 4.05 -3.21
CA LEU A 64 6.94 5.27 -3.37
C LEU A 64 7.76 6.54 -3.09
N TRP A 65 8.70 6.49 -2.13
CA TRP A 65 9.61 7.60 -1.87
C TRP A 65 10.46 7.92 -3.11
N THR A 66 11.00 6.90 -3.78
CA THR A 66 11.79 7.08 -5.01
C THR A 66 10.95 7.66 -6.14
N VAL A 67 9.72 7.14 -6.33
CA VAL A 67 8.79 7.67 -7.33
C VAL A 67 8.47 9.13 -7.06
N ASN A 68 8.18 9.48 -5.82
CA ASN A 68 7.90 10.87 -5.44
C ASN A 68 9.12 11.77 -5.62
N TRP A 69 10.32 11.28 -5.29
CA TRP A 69 11.57 12.05 -5.46
C TRP A 69 11.84 12.34 -6.95
N ILE A 70 11.68 11.34 -7.84
CA ILE A 70 11.81 11.53 -9.29
C ILE A 70 10.76 12.51 -9.80
N PHE A 71 9.50 12.37 -9.36
CA PHE A 71 8.43 13.29 -9.73
C PHE A 71 8.71 14.73 -9.30
N LYS A 72 9.23 14.91 -8.08
CA LYS A 72 9.65 16.21 -7.55
C LYS A 72 10.77 16.84 -8.35
N LEU A 73 11.75 16.06 -8.82
CA LEU A 73 12.81 16.54 -9.70
C LEU A 73 12.28 17.04 -11.05
N ILE A 74 11.28 16.37 -11.61
CA ILE A 74 10.73 16.69 -12.94
C ILE A 74 9.73 17.84 -12.87
N ARG A 75 8.87 17.84 -11.86
CA ARG A 75 7.74 18.77 -11.74
C ARG A 75 7.91 19.88 -10.72
N GLY A 76 8.93 19.81 -9.85
CA GLY A 76 9.16 20.76 -8.78
C GLY A 76 8.13 20.74 -7.64
N LYS A 77 7.24 19.75 -7.62
CA LYS A 77 6.16 19.57 -6.62
C LYS A 77 6.13 18.14 -6.14
N ASP A 78 5.73 17.94 -4.89
CA ASP A 78 5.46 16.60 -4.36
C ASP A 78 4.22 15.99 -5.04
N GLY A 79 4.33 14.75 -5.52
CA GLY A 79 3.25 14.07 -6.24
C GLY A 79 2.43 13.14 -5.35
N LEU A 80 3.02 12.66 -4.23
CA LEU A 80 2.43 11.69 -3.31
C LEU A 80 2.59 12.18 -1.87
N GLY A 81 1.63 11.84 -1.02
CA GLY A 81 1.68 12.11 0.42
C GLY A 81 2.73 11.24 1.13
N GLN A 82 3.39 11.78 2.14
CA GLN A 82 4.34 11.01 2.96
C GLN A 82 3.66 9.86 3.71
N GLY A 83 2.37 9.97 3.98
CA GLY A 83 1.56 8.93 4.61
C GLY A 83 1.44 7.66 3.75
N ASP A 84 1.36 7.81 2.42
CA ASP A 84 1.26 6.68 1.49
C ASP A 84 2.50 5.78 1.55
N PHE A 85 3.70 6.36 1.75
CA PHE A 85 4.94 5.59 1.88
C PHE A 85 4.92 4.71 3.14
N LYS A 86 4.44 5.29 4.26
CA LYS A 86 4.32 4.58 5.54
C LYS A 86 3.24 3.52 5.48
N LEU A 87 2.12 3.80 4.81
CA LEU A 87 1.05 2.83 4.60
C LEU A 87 1.54 1.63 3.79
N LEU A 88 2.25 1.87 2.68
CA LEU A 88 2.79 0.77 1.88
C LEU A 88 3.88 0.00 2.64
N ALA A 89 4.69 0.67 3.47
CA ALA A 89 5.62 0.01 4.38
C ALA A 89 4.90 -0.88 5.40
N ALA A 90 3.78 -0.42 5.96
CA ALA A 90 2.95 -1.22 6.87
C ALA A 90 2.39 -2.46 6.16
N ILE A 91 1.85 -2.30 4.95
CA ILE A 91 1.35 -3.42 4.14
C ILE A 91 2.48 -4.44 3.89
N GLY A 92 3.67 -3.97 3.51
CA GLY A 92 4.85 -4.82 3.32
C GLY A 92 5.33 -5.52 4.58
N ALA A 93 5.25 -4.86 5.75
CA ALA A 93 5.59 -5.46 7.04
C ALA A 93 4.68 -6.62 7.44
N TRP A 94 3.41 -6.58 7.03
CA TRP A 94 2.42 -7.64 7.33
C TRP A 94 2.40 -8.76 6.30
N LEU A 95 2.50 -8.42 5.02
CA LEU A 95 2.25 -9.35 3.90
C LEU A 95 3.53 -9.75 3.15
N GLY A 96 4.68 -9.18 3.56
CA GLY A 96 5.96 -9.42 2.89
C GLY A 96 6.15 -8.58 1.62
N TRP A 97 7.35 -8.67 1.04
CA TRP A 97 7.70 -7.89 -0.15
C TRP A 97 6.96 -8.31 -1.42
N GLN A 98 6.48 -9.57 -1.47
CA GLN A 98 5.76 -10.11 -2.64
C GLN A 98 4.44 -9.39 -2.93
N CYS A 99 3.77 -8.88 -1.89
CA CYS A 99 2.52 -8.14 -2.04
C CYS A 99 2.73 -6.76 -2.69
N LEU A 100 3.92 -6.17 -2.58
CA LEU A 100 4.18 -4.79 -3.00
C LEU A 100 3.93 -4.56 -4.48
N THR A 101 4.43 -5.46 -5.34
CA THR A 101 4.27 -5.36 -6.80
C THR A 101 2.79 -5.31 -7.19
N VAL A 102 2.01 -6.25 -6.65
CA VAL A 102 0.56 -6.32 -6.94
C VAL A 102 -0.16 -5.10 -6.38
N THR A 103 0.16 -4.71 -5.14
CA THR A 103 -0.46 -3.56 -4.47
C THR A 103 -0.18 -2.26 -5.23
N ILE A 104 1.07 -2.02 -5.65
CA ILE A 104 1.44 -0.83 -6.41
C ILE A 104 0.75 -0.80 -7.78
N ILE A 105 0.76 -1.91 -8.50
CA ILE A 105 0.13 -1.97 -9.84
C ILE A 105 -1.38 -1.72 -9.73
N LEU A 106 -2.08 -2.43 -8.85
CA LEU A 106 -3.52 -2.29 -8.69
C LEU A 106 -3.92 -0.91 -8.19
N SER A 107 -3.20 -0.36 -7.20
CA SER A 107 -3.49 0.97 -6.67
C SER A 107 -3.22 2.07 -7.68
N SER A 108 -2.13 1.96 -8.45
CA SER A 108 -1.80 2.92 -9.50
C SER A 108 -2.79 2.87 -10.65
N LEU A 109 -3.22 1.68 -11.07
CA LEU A 109 -4.19 1.51 -12.14
C LEU A 109 -5.56 2.07 -11.73
N THR A 110 -6.05 1.70 -10.55
CA THR A 110 -7.34 2.18 -10.03
C THR A 110 -7.31 3.69 -9.76
N GLY A 111 -6.23 4.20 -9.17
CA GLY A 111 -6.03 5.64 -8.96
C GLY A 111 -5.98 6.43 -10.27
N ALA A 112 -5.31 5.91 -11.31
CA ALA A 112 -5.26 6.54 -12.62
C ALA A 112 -6.64 6.56 -13.29
N ILE A 113 -7.38 5.46 -13.27
CA ILE A 113 -8.74 5.38 -13.83
C ILE A 113 -9.66 6.41 -13.15
N VAL A 114 -9.67 6.44 -11.83
CA VAL A 114 -10.51 7.39 -11.08
C VAL A 114 -10.05 8.82 -11.30
N GLY A 115 -8.73 9.07 -11.35
CA GLY A 115 -8.18 10.39 -11.62
C GLY A 115 -8.57 10.93 -12.99
N ILE A 116 -8.44 10.11 -14.03
CA ILE A 116 -8.87 10.46 -15.40
C ILE A 116 -10.39 10.75 -15.42
N TYR A 117 -11.19 9.89 -14.80
CA TYR A 117 -12.64 10.07 -14.74
C TYR A 117 -13.02 11.39 -14.04
N MET A 118 -12.35 11.74 -12.93
CA MET A 118 -12.61 13.00 -12.21
C MET A 118 -12.26 14.24 -13.05
N VAL A 119 -11.16 14.19 -13.80
CA VAL A 119 -10.75 15.32 -14.64
C VAL A 119 -11.66 15.46 -15.87
N THR A 120 -12.00 14.34 -16.52
CA THR A 120 -12.76 14.38 -17.80
C THR A 120 -14.25 14.63 -17.61
N ASN A 121 -14.89 13.97 -16.62
CA ASN A 121 -16.33 14.00 -16.47
C ASN A 121 -16.84 14.98 -15.40
N LEU A 122 -16.03 15.22 -14.34
CA LEU A 122 -16.42 16.10 -13.24
C LEU A 122 -15.79 17.50 -13.34
N GLY A 123 -14.97 17.78 -14.38
CA GLY A 123 -14.34 19.09 -14.59
C GLY A 123 -13.44 19.53 -13.43
N ARG A 124 -12.95 18.59 -12.61
CA ARG A 124 -12.08 18.91 -11.48
C ARG A 124 -10.74 19.44 -11.96
N ASP A 125 -10.24 20.45 -11.25
CA ASP A 125 -8.92 21.00 -11.51
C ASP A 125 -7.84 19.92 -11.44
N LYS A 126 -6.94 19.90 -12.44
CA LYS A 126 -5.80 18.97 -12.53
C LYS A 126 -4.80 19.09 -11.36
N ASN A 127 -4.96 20.11 -10.52
CA ASN A 127 -4.11 20.36 -9.35
C ASN A 127 -4.69 19.82 -8.04
N LEU A 128 -5.90 19.23 -8.05
CA LEU A 128 -6.49 18.63 -6.86
C LEU A 128 -5.77 17.31 -6.54
N SER A 129 -5.29 17.21 -5.30
CA SER A 129 -4.74 15.98 -4.75
C SER A 129 -5.82 14.89 -4.71
N ILE A 130 -5.49 13.71 -5.21
CA ILE A 130 -6.36 12.53 -5.13
C ILE A 130 -5.84 11.70 -3.97
N PRO A 131 -6.70 11.32 -3.00
CA PRO A 131 -6.27 10.44 -1.91
C PRO A 131 -5.85 9.08 -2.48
N PHE A 132 -4.59 8.69 -2.25
CA PHE A 132 -4.04 7.44 -2.79
C PHE A 132 -4.20 6.26 -1.79
N GLY A 133 -4.32 6.56 -0.51
CA GLY A 133 -4.50 5.58 0.57
C GLY A 133 -5.64 4.59 0.39
N PRO A 134 -6.86 5.02 -0.04
CA PRO A 134 -7.97 4.10 -0.30
C PRO A 134 -7.65 3.04 -1.36
N TYR A 135 -6.93 3.42 -2.43
CA TYR A 135 -6.55 2.49 -3.49
C TYR A 135 -5.47 1.51 -3.03
N LEU A 136 -4.50 1.98 -2.24
CA LEU A 136 -3.49 1.12 -1.60
C LEU A 136 -4.15 0.12 -0.65
N SER A 137 -5.08 0.58 0.19
CA SER A 137 -5.81 -0.27 1.14
C SER A 137 -6.68 -1.31 0.43
N ALA A 138 -7.39 -0.92 -0.63
CA ALA A 138 -8.18 -1.84 -1.44
C ALA A 138 -7.31 -2.89 -2.14
N ALA A 139 -6.19 -2.50 -2.72
CA ALA A 139 -5.25 -3.41 -3.37
C ALA A 139 -4.63 -4.41 -2.37
N ALA A 140 -4.26 -3.96 -1.17
CA ALA A 140 -3.80 -4.83 -0.10
C ALA A 140 -4.88 -5.81 0.35
N PHE A 141 -6.13 -5.36 0.47
CA PHE A 141 -7.28 -6.24 0.79
C PHE A 141 -7.48 -7.33 -0.27
N ILE A 142 -7.39 -6.98 -1.55
CA ILE A 142 -7.44 -7.96 -2.65
C ILE A 142 -6.30 -8.98 -2.49
N PHE A 143 -5.09 -8.54 -2.16
CA PHE A 143 -3.97 -9.45 -1.96
C PHE A 143 -4.16 -10.35 -0.74
N ILE A 144 -4.77 -9.88 0.34
CA ILE A 144 -5.09 -10.73 1.53
C ILE A 144 -6.01 -11.89 1.13
N ILE A 145 -6.97 -11.66 0.23
CA ILE A 145 -7.94 -12.68 -0.18
C ILE A 145 -7.36 -13.61 -1.25
N TRP A 146 -6.71 -13.07 -2.26
CA TRP A 146 -6.25 -13.82 -3.45
C TRP A 146 -4.72 -13.96 -3.56
N GLY A 147 -3.97 -13.54 -2.55
CA GLY A 147 -2.51 -13.58 -2.55
C GLY A 147 -1.92 -14.96 -2.89
N PRO A 148 -2.39 -16.07 -2.30
CA PRO A 148 -1.88 -17.39 -2.62
C PRO A 148 -2.10 -17.76 -4.10
N GLN A 149 -3.26 -17.43 -4.68
CA GLN A 149 -3.57 -17.69 -6.08
C GLN A 149 -2.71 -16.84 -7.02
N ILE A 150 -2.55 -15.56 -6.68
CA ILE A 150 -1.72 -14.61 -7.44
C ILE A 150 -0.26 -15.06 -7.41
N ASN A 151 0.25 -15.47 -6.26
CA ASN A 151 1.63 -15.93 -6.10
C ASN A 151 1.90 -17.22 -6.90
N ASN A 152 0.97 -18.18 -6.86
CA ASN A 152 1.05 -19.40 -7.66
C ASN A 152 1.02 -19.11 -9.16
N PHE A 153 0.16 -18.19 -9.61
CA PHE A 153 0.10 -17.76 -11.01
C PHE A 153 1.43 -17.12 -11.48
N TYR A 154 2.04 -16.30 -10.61
CA TYR A 154 3.32 -15.64 -10.90
C TYR A 154 4.45 -16.66 -11.05
N ILE A 155 4.56 -17.61 -10.10
CA ILE A 155 5.60 -18.65 -10.12
C ILE A 155 5.43 -19.57 -11.34
N THR A 156 4.20 -19.95 -11.66
CA THR A 156 3.94 -20.92 -12.73
C THR A 156 4.12 -20.36 -14.14
N ASN A 157 3.81 -19.06 -14.35
CA ASN A 157 3.77 -18.49 -15.70
C ASN A 157 4.93 -17.53 -16.02
N ILE A 158 5.65 -17.00 -15.02
CA ILE A 158 6.67 -15.96 -15.24
C ILE A 158 8.08 -16.47 -14.92
N LEU A 159 8.22 -17.41 -13.99
CA LEU A 159 9.51 -17.97 -13.57
C LEU A 159 9.83 -19.34 -14.19
N ARG A 160 9.05 -19.79 -15.16
CA ARG A 160 9.25 -21.06 -15.86
C ARG A 160 10.04 -20.89 -17.17
#